data_a761545768c2b16ec771b30a2db378a8
#
_entry.id   a761545768c2b16ec771b30a2db378a8
#
_cell.length_a   1.000
_cell.length_b   1.000
_cell.length_c   1.000
_cell.angle_alpha   90.00
_cell.angle_beta   90.00
_cell.angle_gamma   90.00
#
_symmetry.space_group_name_H-M   'P 1'
#
loop_
_entity.id
_entity.type
_entity.pdbx_description
1 polymer ?
#
loop_
_entity_poly.entity_id
_entity_poly.type
_entity_poly.pdbx_seq_one_letter_code
_entity_poly.pdbx_strand_id
1 'polypeptide(L)'
;MSKFFLVQFLTEKFFLSIFHSKLTGKGFLSSRIKFKIENRLIFNPRVKKVLKIKKELIGTFTPIKLLTPDCVRLYAWYVKPKPNNPVVIFIPGQSESISKWQDTLEFLQNMGYGALFLSLRGHYKSAGIPSEEGVYTDAETAIKFLKKEGFKSKDIIVWGRSLGSATALEMGVRHRLKGVILESAIQNIKCAASTLIEYYLTSFKISFFKSYVMKMLSEINFMQNFENDKKIAGLKTKALIIHSKNDLKIPYKTAELLHSLNPKTKLVISEEGSHESNDWCFEEVENFLHSLSEVVAK
;
A
#
# COMPACT_ATOMS: atom_id res chain seq x y z
N MET A 1 -15.65 6.12 -10.44
CA MET A 1 -15.87 5.26 -11.62
C MET A 1 -17.20 4.61 -11.42
N SER A 2 -18.12 4.68 -12.38
CA SER A 2 -19.33 3.91 -12.25
C SER A 2 -18.92 2.44 -12.14
N LYS A 3 -19.60 1.68 -11.30
CA LYS A 3 -19.43 0.23 -11.11
C LYS A 3 -19.41 -0.49 -12.48
N PHE A 4 -20.15 0.03 -13.43
CA PHE A 4 -20.27 -0.43 -14.80
C PHE A 4 -18.93 -0.37 -15.58
N PHE A 5 -18.11 0.65 -15.38
CA PHE A 5 -16.85 0.82 -16.11
C PHE A 5 -15.74 -0.14 -15.65
N LEU A 6 -15.74 -0.56 -14.39
CA LEU A 6 -14.78 -1.55 -13.89
C LEU A 6 -15.13 -2.95 -14.38
N VAL A 7 -16.43 -3.31 -14.38
CA VAL A 7 -16.92 -4.59 -14.93
C VAL A 7 -16.68 -4.64 -16.43
N GLN A 8 -17.00 -3.58 -17.14
CA GLN A 8 -16.76 -3.47 -18.58
C GLN A 8 -15.26 -3.50 -18.93
N PHE A 9 -14.41 -2.88 -18.12
CA PHE A 9 -12.96 -2.90 -18.30
C PHE A 9 -12.33 -4.25 -17.96
N LEU A 10 -12.79 -4.94 -16.91
CA LEU A 10 -12.35 -6.30 -16.56
C LEU A 10 -12.88 -7.32 -17.56
N THR A 11 -14.12 -7.15 -18.06
CA THR A 11 -14.73 -8.09 -19.01
C THR A 11 -14.29 -7.86 -20.44
N GLU A 12 -14.27 -6.63 -20.96
CA GLU A 12 -14.03 -6.41 -22.39
C GLU A 12 -12.55 -6.39 -22.79
N LYS A 13 -11.67 -5.74 -22.02
CA LYS A 13 -10.27 -5.60 -22.47
C LYS A 13 -9.30 -6.60 -21.87
N PHE A 14 -9.46 -6.94 -20.61
CA PHE A 14 -8.59 -7.92 -19.97
C PHE A 14 -8.98 -9.34 -20.38
N PHE A 15 -10.28 -9.63 -20.36
CA PHE A 15 -10.79 -10.94 -20.81
C PHE A 15 -10.63 -11.15 -22.31
N LEU A 16 -10.95 -10.15 -23.15
CA LEU A 16 -10.73 -10.25 -24.60
C LEU A 16 -9.26 -10.43 -24.95
N SER A 17 -8.34 -9.80 -24.23
CA SER A 17 -6.90 -9.94 -24.45
C SER A 17 -6.38 -11.34 -24.10
N ILE A 18 -6.84 -11.91 -22.98
CA ILE A 18 -6.49 -13.29 -22.57
C ILE A 18 -7.22 -14.31 -23.47
N PHE A 19 -8.47 -14.03 -23.82
CA PHE A 19 -9.28 -14.88 -24.69
C PHE A 19 -8.72 -14.95 -26.12
N HIS A 20 -8.29 -13.81 -26.65
CA HIS A 20 -7.68 -13.74 -27.98
C HIS A 20 -6.33 -14.49 -28.03
N SER A 21 -5.53 -14.44 -26.98
CA SER A 21 -4.28 -15.19 -26.85
C SER A 21 -4.51 -16.72 -26.85
N LYS A 22 -5.56 -17.20 -26.18
CA LYS A 22 -5.92 -18.64 -26.18
C LYS A 22 -6.56 -19.12 -27.47
N LEU A 23 -7.39 -18.30 -28.12
CA LEU A 23 -8.10 -18.69 -29.36
C LEU A 23 -7.20 -18.69 -30.61
N THR A 24 -6.18 -17.84 -30.63
CA THR A 24 -5.36 -17.70 -31.86
C THR A 24 -4.07 -18.51 -31.84
N GLY A 25 -3.74 -19.17 -30.71
CA GLY A 25 -2.46 -19.90 -30.57
C GLY A 25 -1.22 -19.01 -30.73
N LYS A 26 -1.41 -17.73 -31.04
CA LYS A 26 -0.36 -16.71 -31.17
C LYS A 26 -0.27 -15.95 -29.85
N GLY A 27 0.46 -16.50 -28.90
CA GLY A 27 0.80 -15.80 -27.67
C GLY A 27 1.62 -14.57 -27.97
N PHE A 28 0.99 -13.40 -28.17
CA PHE A 28 1.77 -12.17 -28.05
C PHE A 28 0.92 -10.90 -27.88
N LEU A 29 0.45 -10.65 -26.68
CA LEU A 29 0.48 -9.28 -26.22
C LEU A 29 1.96 -8.96 -25.96
N SER A 30 2.51 -7.95 -26.66
CA SER A 30 3.88 -7.54 -26.40
C SER A 30 4.03 -7.29 -24.89
N SER A 31 5.17 -7.61 -24.31
CA SER A 31 5.47 -7.40 -22.87
C SER A 31 5.08 -5.98 -22.42
N ARG A 32 5.21 -5.00 -23.31
CA ARG A 32 4.82 -3.60 -23.10
C ARG A 32 3.30 -3.41 -22.91
N ILE A 33 2.47 -4.13 -23.65
CA ILE A 33 1.00 -4.04 -23.52
C ILE A 33 0.57 -4.75 -22.24
N LYS A 34 1.12 -5.93 -21.96
CA LYS A 34 0.88 -6.68 -20.73
C LYS A 34 1.22 -5.80 -19.50
N PHE A 35 2.41 -5.19 -19.47
CA PHE A 35 2.83 -4.28 -18.42
C PHE A 35 1.86 -3.09 -18.23
N LYS A 36 1.39 -2.47 -19.31
CA LYS A 36 0.42 -1.36 -19.22
C LYS A 36 -0.92 -1.81 -18.63
N ILE A 37 -1.39 -3.01 -18.97
CA ILE A 37 -2.64 -3.56 -18.46
C ILE A 37 -2.48 -3.87 -16.97
N GLU A 38 -1.43 -4.57 -16.58
CA GLU A 38 -1.14 -4.89 -15.19
C GLU A 38 -1.00 -3.63 -14.33
N ASN A 39 -0.23 -2.65 -14.79
CA ASN A 39 -0.09 -1.38 -14.08
C ASN A 39 -1.42 -0.68 -13.83
N ARG A 40 -2.31 -0.70 -14.81
CA ARG A 40 -3.62 -0.10 -14.65
C ARG A 40 -4.51 -0.88 -13.67
N LEU A 41 -4.36 -2.19 -13.61
CA LEU A 41 -5.12 -3.05 -12.68
C LEU A 41 -4.55 -2.95 -11.26
N ILE A 42 -3.23 -3.06 -11.11
CA ILE A 42 -2.57 -3.12 -9.81
C ILE A 42 -2.54 -1.75 -9.13
N PHE A 43 -2.15 -0.70 -9.85
CA PHE A 43 -1.96 0.62 -9.25
C PHE A 43 -3.14 1.56 -9.48
N ASN A 44 -3.86 1.39 -10.61
CA ASN A 44 -4.95 2.28 -11.03
C ASN A 44 -4.61 3.76 -10.78
N PRO A 45 -3.59 4.32 -11.44
CA PRO A 45 -2.95 5.59 -11.11
C PRO A 45 -3.86 6.82 -11.25
N ARG A 46 -5.12 6.63 -11.66
CA ARG A 46 -6.11 7.71 -11.71
C ARG A 46 -6.62 7.98 -10.31
N VAL A 47 -6.00 8.90 -9.62
CA VAL A 47 -6.52 9.46 -8.37
C VAL A 47 -7.88 10.12 -8.65
N LYS A 48 -8.93 9.47 -8.21
CA LYS A 48 -10.31 9.88 -8.52
C LYS A 48 -10.81 11.05 -7.70
N LYS A 49 -10.24 11.26 -6.52
CA LYS A 49 -10.72 12.28 -5.60
C LYS A 49 -9.57 12.86 -4.79
N VAL A 50 -9.19 14.07 -5.11
CA VAL A 50 -8.37 14.89 -4.24
C VAL A 50 -9.32 15.56 -3.25
N LEU A 51 -9.20 15.24 -1.98
CA LEU A 51 -9.99 15.90 -0.95
C LEU A 51 -9.43 17.29 -0.69
N LYS A 52 -10.33 18.22 -0.39
CA LYS A 52 -9.95 19.54 0.12
C LYS A 52 -9.23 19.37 1.44
N ILE A 53 -8.16 20.11 1.65
CA ILE A 53 -7.41 20.07 2.91
C ILE A 53 -8.29 20.70 4.00
N LYS A 54 -8.39 20.03 5.13
CA LYS A 54 -9.06 20.53 6.34
C LYS A 54 -8.43 21.86 6.74
N LYS A 55 -9.25 22.80 7.21
CA LYS A 55 -8.77 24.15 7.59
C LYS A 55 -7.69 24.07 8.68
N GLU A 56 -7.86 23.16 9.62
CA GLU A 56 -6.99 22.91 10.78
C GLU A 56 -5.59 22.42 10.36
N LEU A 57 -5.49 21.77 9.20
CA LEU A 57 -4.23 21.26 8.66
C LEU A 57 -3.50 22.24 7.74
N ILE A 58 -4.13 23.38 7.39
CA ILE A 58 -3.49 24.38 6.54
C ILE A 58 -2.30 25.01 7.31
N GLY A 59 -1.10 24.89 6.73
CA GLY A 59 0.13 25.40 7.33
C GLY A 59 0.81 24.46 8.35
N THR A 60 0.21 23.31 8.68
CA THR A 60 0.79 22.35 9.62
C THR A 60 1.75 21.35 8.97
N PHE A 61 1.80 21.29 7.66
CA PHE A 61 2.73 20.48 6.88
C PHE A 61 3.35 21.29 5.74
N THR A 62 4.53 20.87 5.30
CA THR A 62 5.24 21.44 4.16
C THR A 62 5.10 20.52 2.94
N PRO A 63 4.50 20.98 1.85
CA PRO A 63 4.54 20.23 0.59
C PRO A 63 5.97 20.22 0.03
N ILE A 64 6.49 19.02 -0.22
CA ILE A 64 7.84 18.86 -0.76
C ILE A 64 7.83 18.08 -2.08
N LYS A 65 8.90 18.24 -2.86
CA LYS A 65 9.17 17.48 -4.07
C LYS A 65 10.45 16.68 -3.87
N LEU A 66 10.40 15.39 -4.15
CA LEU A 66 11.55 14.50 -4.10
C LEU A 66 11.91 14.07 -5.53
N LEU A 67 13.19 13.91 -5.82
CA LEU A 67 13.67 13.40 -7.10
C LEU A 67 14.28 12.03 -6.89
N THR A 68 13.74 11.03 -7.56
CA THR A 68 14.26 9.66 -7.51
C THR A 68 15.53 9.52 -8.38
N PRO A 69 16.36 8.48 -8.16
CA PRO A 69 17.53 8.22 -8.98
C PRO A 69 17.21 8.02 -10.47
N ASP A 70 16.02 7.53 -10.79
CA ASP A 70 15.51 7.37 -12.17
C ASP A 70 14.74 8.60 -12.66
N CYS A 71 15.03 9.78 -12.08
CA CYS A 71 14.53 11.09 -12.48
C CYS A 71 13.01 11.27 -12.42
N VAL A 72 12.30 10.52 -11.57
CA VAL A 72 10.87 10.73 -11.31
C VAL A 72 10.69 11.76 -10.22
N ARG A 73 9.83 12.77 -10.47
CA ARG A 73 9.45 13.77 -9.47
C ARG A 73 8.28 13.26 -8.64
N LEU A 74 8.52 13.09 -7.34
CA LEU A 74 7.51 12.69 -6.36
C LEU A 74 7.03 13.92 -5.58
N TYR A 75 5.81 13.83 -5.09
CA TYR A 75 5.19 14.81 -4.22
C TYR A 75 4.91 14.18 -2.85
N ALA A 76 5.18 14.91 -1.79
CA ALA A 76 4.91 14.46 -0.43
C ALA A 76 4.49 15.62 0.46
N TRP A 77 3.84 15.30 1.60
CA TRP A 77 3.62 16.20 2.71
C TRP A 77 4.60 15.85 3.82
N TYR A 78 5.30 16.84 4.32
CA TYR A 78 6.30 16.64 5.38
C TYR A 78 5.97 17.46 6.62
N VAL A 79 5.99 16.80 7.77
CA VAL A 79 5.85 17.40 9.11
C VAL A 79 7.10 17.05 9.90
N LYS A 80 7.77 18.06 10.45
CA LYS A 80 8.89 17.83 11.38
C LYS A 80 8.36 17.30 12.71
N PRO A 81 8.99 16.29 13.32
CA PRO A 81 8.61 15.82 14.65
C PRO A 81 8.96 16.85 15.74
N LYS A 82 8.34 16.71 16.92
CA LYS A 82 8.89 17.30 18.15
C LYS A 82 10.28 16.70 18.44
N PRO A 83 11.15 17.41 19.18
CA PRO A 83 12.49 16.90 19.50
C PRO A 83 12.45 15.46 20.03
N ASN A 84 13.39 14.65 19.57
CA ASN A 84 13.56 13.23 19.94
C ASN A 84 12.44 12.27 19.49
N ASN A 85 11.39 12.75 18.83
CA ASN A 85 10.35 11.88 18.29
C ASN A 85 10.73 11.32 16.92
N PRO A 86 10.28 10.11 16.60
CA PRO A 86 10.52 9.50 15.29
C PRO A 86 9.65 10.14 14.20
N VAL A 87 9.93 9.76 12.95
CA VAL A 87 9.16 10.16 11.79
C VAL A 87 8.53 8.95 11.12
N VAL A 88 7.26 9.07 10.73
CA VAL A 88 6.48 8.04 10.04
C VAL A 88 6.40 8.36 8.56
N ILE A 89 6.88 7.47 7.69
CA ILE A 89 6.58 7.49 6.26
C ILE A 89 5.25 6.75 6.08
N PHE A 90 4.22 7.47 5.65
CA PHE A 90 2.91 6.88 5.34
C PHE A 90 2.77 6.63 3.84
N ILE A 91 2.47 5.39 3.45
CA ILE A 91 2.32 4.93 2.07
C ILE A 91 0.89 4.43 1.86
N PRO A 92 0.05 5.19 1.12
CA PRO A 92 -1.34 4.83 0.89
C PRO A 92 -1.49 3.62 -0.04
N GLY A 93 -2.72 3.13 -0.14
CA GLY A 93 -3.09 2.02 -1.02
C GLY A 93 -3.32 2.40 -2.48
N GLN A 94 -3.86 1.45 -3.22
CA GLN A 94 -4.19 1.59 -4.64
C GLN A 94 -5.14 2.77 -4.90
N SER A 95 -4.83 3.61 -5.88
CA SER A 95 -5.67 4.76 -6.31
C SER A 95 -5.96 5.80 -5.24
N GLU A 96 -5.27 5.78 -4.14
CA GLU A 96 -5.50 6.71 -3.04
C GLU A 96 -4.62 7.96 -3.18
N SER A 97 -5.23 9.11 -2.87
CA SER A 97 -4.49 10.35 -2.67
C SER A 97 -4.05 10.47 -1.22
N ILE A 98 -2.87 11.01 -0.98
CA ILE A 98 -2.44 11.35 0.38
C ILE A 98 -3.44 12.30 1.08
N SER A 99 -4.20 13.09 0.33
CA SER A 99 -5.25 13.96 0.88
C SER A 99 -6.46 13.21 1.46
N LYS A 100 -6.58 11.91 1.24
CA LYS A 100 -7.61 11.09 1.88
C LYS A 100 -7.28 10.84 3.37
N TRP A 101 -6.01 10.85 3.71
CA TRP A 101 -5.48 10.39 5.00
C TRP A 101 -5.13 11.55 5.94
N GLN A 102 -5.94 12.61 5.92
CA GLN A 102 -5.75 13.78 6.75
C GLN A 102 -5.92 13.49 8.25
N ASP A 103 -6.85 12.58 8.59
CA ASP A 103 -7.06 12.14 9.98
C ASP A 103 -5.82 11.40 10.51
N THR A 104 -5.18 10.58 9.67
CA THR A 104 -3.91 9.92 10.03
C THR A 104 -2.78 10.93 10.22
N LEU A 105 -2.73 11.98 9.40
CA LEU A 105 -1.74 13.06 9.56
C LEU A 105 -1.95 13.80 10.90
N GLU A 106 -3.19 14.15 11.19
CA GLU A 106 -3.58 14.82 12.44
C GLU A 106 -3.27 13.95 13.67
N PHE A 107 -3.59 12.67 13.61
CA PHE A 107 -3.25 11.68 14.64
C PHE A 107 -1.74 11.68 14.95
N LEU A 108 -0.88 11.58 13.93
CA LEU A 108 0.57 11.58 14.13
C LEU A 108 1.09 12.92 14.68
N GLN A 109 0.51 14.05 14.24
CA GLN A 109 0.88 15.37 14.74
C GLN A 109 0.50 15.54 16.22
N ASN A 110 -0.67 15.06 16.63
CA ASN A 110 -1.11 15.12 18.04
C ASN A 110 -0.17 14.34 18.96
N MET A 111 0.36 13.21 18.50
CA MET A 111 1.41 12.46 19.17
C MET A 111 2.78 13.16 19.16
N GLY A 112 2.95 14.22 18.37
CA GLY A 112 4.23 14.91 18.18
C GLY A 112 5.21 14.19 17.28
N TYR A 113 4.77 13.16 16.53
CA TYR A 113 5.58 12.45 15.56
C TYR A 113 5.78 13.29 14.29
N GLY A 114 6.92 13.11 13.62
CA GLY A 114 7.07 13.56 12.26
C GLY A 114 6.27 12.71 11.31
N ALA A 115 5.90 13.27 10.17
CA ALA A 115 5.16 12.55 9.14
C ALA A 115 5.68 12.88 7.74
N LEU A 116 5.84 11.87 6.89
CA LEU A 116 6.10 12.03 5.48
C LEU A 116 5.07 11.22 4.70
N PHE A 117 4.02 11.89 4.24
CA PHE A 117 2.95 11.28 3.43
C PHE A 117 3.39 11.24 1.98
N LEU A 118 3.81 10.05 1.53
CA LEU A 118 4.40 9.86 0.22
C LEU A 118 3.33 9.59 -0.84
N SER A 119 3.24 10.44 -1.83
CA SER A 119 2.51 10.13 -3.06
C SER A 119 3.43 9.35 -3.99
N LEU A 120 3.14 8.07 -4.19
CA LEU A 120 3.92 7.21 -5.08
C LEU A 120 3.84 7.69 -6.54
N ARG A 121 4.80 7.31 -7.35
CA ARG A 121 4.84 7.62 -8.80
C ARG A 121 3.52 7.29 -9.50
N GLY A 122 3.09 8.15 -10.40
CA GLY A 122 1.83 8.04 -11.13
C GLY A 122 0.58 8.40 -10.32
N HIS A 123 0.69 8.72 -9.03
CA HIS A 123 -0.44 9.09 -8.17
C HIS A 123 -0.40 10.58 -7.83
N TYR A 124 -1.58 11.16 -7.57
CA TYR A 124 -1.78 12.56 -7.16
C TYR A 124 -0.92 13.54 -7.98
N LYS A 125 0.05 14.22 -7.36
CA LYS A 125 0.95 15.19 -7.98
C LYS A 125 2.32 14.61 -8.35
N SER A 126 2.53 13.31 -8.14
CA SER A 126 3.75 12.61 -8.52
C SER A 126 3.74 12.22 -9.99
N ALA A 127 4.89 12.36 -10.64
CA ALA A 127 5.09 11.98 -12.04
C ALA A 127 5.32 10.46 -12.17
N GLY A 128 5.60 10.00 -13.39
CA GLY A 128 6.04 8.64 -13.70
C GLY A 128 4.92 7.63 -13.88
N ILE A 129 5.33 6.40 -14.13
CA ILE A 129 4.45 5.23 -14.28
C ILE A 129 4.79 4.27 -13.15
N PRO A 130 3.79 3.83 -12.34
CA PRO A 130 4.06 2.94 -11.22
C PRO A 130 4.49 1.55 -11.69
N SER A 131 5.37 0.92 -10.92
CA SER A 131 5.77 -0.47 -11.03
C SER A 131 6.24 -0.95 -9.66
N GLU A 132 6.35 -2.25 -9.43
CA GLU A 132 6.82 -2.79 -8.16
C GLU A 132 8.17 -2.19 -7.77
N GLU A 133 9.19 -2.31 -8.61
CA GLU A 133 10.51 -1.72 -8.37
C GLU A 133 10.48 -0.19 -8.29
N GLY A 134 9.60 0.42 -9.07
CA GLY A 134 9.43 1.87 -9.05
C GLY A 134 8.93 2.38 -7.71
N VAL A 135 7.90 1.76 -7.12
CA VAL A 135 7.38 2.21 -5.81
C VAL A 135 8.36 1.91 -4.68
N TYR A 136 9.20 0.87 -4.80
CA TYR A 136 10.31 0.64 -3.88
C TYR A 136 11.36 1.76 -3.97
N THR A 137 11.71 2.19 -5.18
CA THR A 137 12.61 3.33 -5.43
C THR A 137 12.04 4.64 -4.85
N ASP A 138 10.72 4.83 -4.91
CA ASP A 138 10.05 5.99 -4.33
C ASP A 138 10.20 6.01 -2.80
N ALA A 139 9.97 4.88 -2.14
CA ALA A 139 10.10 4.76 -0.69
C ALA A 139 11.57 4.88 -0.23
N GLU A 140 12.51 4.31 -0.98
CA GLU A 140 13.95 4.52 -0.76
C GLU A 140 14.34 6.01 -0.85
N THR A 141 13.74 6.73 -1.79
CA THR A 141 13.97 8.18 -1.94
C THR A 141 13.45 8.96 -0.74
N ALA A 142 12.28 8.57 -0.20
CA ALA A 142 11.75 9.15 1.03
C ALA A 142 12.65 8.88 2.24
N ILE A 143 13.16 7.66 2.40
CA ILE A 143 14.12 7.30 3.46
C ILE A 143 15.41 8.11 3.30
N LYS A 144 15.94 8.24 2.08
CA LYS A 144 17.15 9.04 1.81
C LYS A 144 16.94 10.52 2.11
N PHE A 145 15.75 11.07 1.82
CA PHE A 145 15.40 12.43 2.19
C PHE A 145 15.45 12.60 3.71
N LEU A 146 14.79 11.73 4.47
CA LEU A 146 14.81 11.81 5.94
C LEU A 146 16.21 11.66 6.52
N LYS A 147 17.06 10.81 5.93
CA LYS A 147 18.47 10.71 6.34
C LYS A 147 19.24 12.01 6.10
N LYS A 148 18.96 12.76 5.03
CA LYS A 148 19.53 14.10 4.79
C LYS A 148 19.00 15.13 5.78
N GLU A 149 17.75 15.00 6.26
CA GLU A 149 17.18 15.81 7.33
C GLU A 149 17.75 15.47 8.73
N GLY A 150 18.69 14.50 8.82
CA GLY A 150 19.37 14.12 10.07
C GLY A 150 18.82 12.89 10.78
N PHE A 151 17.75 12.26 10.29
CA PHE A 151 17.19 11.05 10.90
C PHE A 151 18.04 9.81 10.59
N LYS A 152 18.24 8.96 11.58
CA LYS A 152 18.85 7.63 11.40
C LYS A 152 17.75 6.62 11.06
N SER A 153 18.11 5.47 10.48
CA SER A 153 17.11 4.41 10.21
C SER A 153 16.29 4.00 11.45
N LYS A 154 16.92 4.02 12.63
CA LYS A 154 16.26 3.73 13.91
C LYS A 154 15.26 4.80 14.38
N ASP A 155 15.16 5.92 13.69
CA ASP A 155 14.22 7.00 13.97
C ASP A 155 13.07 7.03 12.95
N ILE A 156 13.11 6.14 11.95
CA ILE A 156 12.14 6.06 10.86
C ILE A 156 11.22 4.86 11.03
N ILE A 157 9.93 5.10 10.93
CA ILE A 157 8.88 4.09 10.89
C ILE A 157 8.24 4.14 9.50
N VAL A 158 7.88 3.00 8.92
CA VAL A 158 7.13 2.97 7.66
C VAL A 158 5.77 2.33 7.89
N TRP A 159 4.73 3.07 7.60
CA TRP A 159 3.35 2.62 7.68
C TRP A 159 2.78 2.48 6.27
N GLY A 160 2.55 1.26 5.85
CA GLY A 160 1.95 0.95 4.55
C GLY A 160 0.56 0.35 4.68
N ARG A 161 -0.34 0.83 3.85
CA ARG A 161 -1.73 0.41 3.83
C ARG A 161 -2.09 -0.28 2.52
N SER A 162 -2.81 -1.40 2.60
CA SER A 162 -3.27 -2.15 1.42
C SER A 162 -2.09 -2.44 0.48
N LEU A 163 -2.11 -2.01 -0.78
CA LEU A 163 -0.97 -2.15 -1.70
C LEU A 163 0.30 -1.49 -1.15
N GLY A 164 0.18 -0.38 -0.42
CA GLY A 164 1.32 0.30 0.23
C GLY A 164 2.01 -0.55 1.30
N SER A 165 1.32 -1.54 1.88
CA SER A 165 1.90 -2.48 2.84
C SER A 165 3.06 -3.28 2.26
N ALA A 166 2.99 -3.62 0.97
CA ALA A 166 4.06 -4.33 0.29
C ALA A 166 5.33 -3.47 0.16
N THR A 167 5.16 -2.18 -0.10
CA THR A 167 6.27 -1.24 -0.13
C THR A 167 6.86 -1.03 1.28
N ALA A 168 6.00 -0.94 2.31
CA ALA A 168 6.46 -0.81 3.69
C ALA A 168 7.23 -2.05 4.16
N LEU A 169 6.74 -3.25 3.85
CA LEU A 169 7.43 -4.50 4.15
C LEU A 169 8.81 -4.56 3.48
N GLU A 170 8.89 -4.24 2.20
CA GLU A 170 10.15 -4.21 1.45
C GLU A 170 11.16 -3.26 2.12
N MET A 171 10.73 -2.07 2.54
CA MET A 171 11.60 -1.14 3.26
C MET A 171 12.04 -1.71 4.61
N GLY A 172 11.17 -2.39 5.32
CA GLY A 172 11.49 -3.06 6.58
C GLY A 172 12.49 -4.20 6.43
N VAL A 173 12.47 -4.90 5.30
CA VAL A 173 13.43 -5.98 4.97
C VAL A 173 14.80 -5.39 4.57
N ARG A 174 14.81 -4.31 3.76
CA ARG A 174 16.04 -3.67 3.29
C ARG A 174 16.76 -2.85 4.37
N HIS A 175 16.01 -2.29 5.30
CA HIS A 175 16.54 -1.37 6.32
C HIS A 175 16.21 -1.86 7.74
N ARG A 176 17.12 -1.58 8.69
CA ARG A 176 16.84 -1.72 10.12
C ARG A 176 16.12 -0.48 10.62
N LEU A 177 14.83 -0.38 10.30
CA LEU A 177 13.98 0.73 10.70
C LEU A 177 13.60 0.63 12.19
N LYS A 178 13.04 1.72 12.75
CA LYS A 178 12.46 1.72 14.09
C LYS A 178 11.25 0.77 14.19
N GLY A 179 10.38 0.79 13.18
CA GLY A 179 9.22 -0.07 13.09
C GLY A 179 8.60 -0.10 11.70
N VAL A 180 7.73 -1.09 11.48
CA VAL A 180 6.91 -1.23 10.28
C VAL A 180 5.46 -1.47 10.68
N ILE A 181 4.52 -0.80 10.04
CA ILE A 181 3.08 -1.01 10.22
C ILE A 181 2.50 -1.47 8.89
N LEU A 182 1.87 -2.63 8.90
CA LEU A 182 1.24 -3.28 7.77
C LEU A 182 -0.27 -3.30 8.00
N GLU A 183 -0.98 -2.29 7.49
CA GLU A 183 -2.42 -2.15 7.64
C GLU A 183 -3.14 -2.74 6.44
N SER A 184 -4.14 -3.60 6.67
CA SER A 184 -4.91 -4.28 5.62
C SER A 184 -3.99 -4.89 4.55
N ALA A 185 -2.94 -5.60 5.00
CA ALA A 185 -1.84 -6.03 4.16
C ALA A 185 -2.27 -7.06 3.10
N ILE A 186 -1.73 -6.93 1.89
CA ILE A 186 -1.90 -7.94 0.85
C ILE A 186 -0.89 -9.08 1.05
N GLN A 187 -1.27 -10.31 0.66
CA GLN A 187 -0.34 -11.44 0.61
C GLN A 187 0.62 -11.30 -0.60
N ASN A 188 0.04 -11.23 -1.77
CA ASN A 188 0.69 -10.96 -3.07
C ASN A 188 -0.37 -10.46 -4.06
N ILE A 189 0.06 -10.02 -5.23
CA ILE A 189 -0.88 -9.46 -6.24
C ILE A 189 -1.88 -10.48 -6.74
N LYS A 190 -1.48 -11.72 -6.93
CA LYS A 190 -2.38 -12.77 -7.43
C LYS A 190 -3.53 -13.02 -6.45
N CYS A 191 -3.23 -13.15 -5.17
CA CYS A 191 -4.25 -13.32 -4.13
C CYS A 191 -5.13 -12.08 -3.99
N ALA A 192 -4.54 -10.88 -3.96
CA ALA A 192 -5.29 -9.64 -3.86
C ALA A 192 -6.23 -9.42 -5.05
N ALA A 193 -5.79 -9.70 -6.27
CA ALA A 193 -6.61 -9.63 -7.47
C ALA A 193 -7.76 -10.66 -7.44
N SER A 194 -7.48 -11.87 -7.01
CA SER A 194 -8.48 -12.93 -6.87
C SER A 194 -9.60 -12.53 -5.91
N THR A 195 -9.23 -12.06 -4.73
CA THR A 195 -10.20 -11.63 -3.70
C THR A 195 -11.03 -10.43 -4.17
N LEU A 196 -10.37 -9.45 -4.76
CA LEU A 196 -11.05 -8.25 -5.25
C LEU A 196 -12.05 -8.57 -6.36
N ILE A 197 -11.70 -9.46 -7.28
CA ILE A 197 -12.58 -9.91 -8.35
C ILE A 197 -13.75 -10.71 -7.76
N GLU A 198 -13.51 -11.62 -6.84
CA GLU A 198 -14.56 -12.37 -6.14
C GLU A 198 -15.54 -11.43 -5.44
N TYR A 199 -15.04 -10.43 -4.71
CA TYR A 199 -15.86 -9.40 -4.07
C TYR A 199 -16.78 -8.69 -5.09
N TYR A 200 -16.25 -8.28 -6.25
CA TYR A 200 -17.05 -7.62 -7.26
C TYR A 200 -18.05 -8.56 -7.94
N LEU A 201 -17.67 -9.80 -8.28
CA LEU A 201 -18.59 -10.77 -8.87
C LEU A 201 -19.78 -11.05 -7.95
N THR A 202 -19.52 -11.18 -6.65
CA THR A 202 -20.58 -11.38 -5.64
C THR A 202 -21.45 -10.14 -5.49
N SER A 203 -20.84 -8.95 -5.40
CA SER A 203 -21.56 -7.68 -5.26
C SER A 203 -22.47 -7.36 -6.44
N PHE A 204 -22.15 -7.85 -7.64
CA PHE A 204 -22.94 -7.67 -8.85
C PHE A 204 -23.88 -8.84 -9.16
N LYS A 205 -23.94 -9.85 -8.28
CA LYS A 205 -24.76 -11.06 -8.48
C LYS A 205 -24.45 -11.84 -9.77
N ILE A 206 -23.18 -11.80 -10.23
CA ILE A 206 -22.69 -12.54 -11.40
C ILE A 206 -21.75 -13.69 -11.00
N SER A 207 -22.05 -14.30 -9.87
CA SER A 207 -21.24 -15.37 -9.26
C SER A 207 -21.18 -16.65 -10.11
N PHE A 208 -22.10 -16.85 -11.04
CA PHE A 208 -22.10 -18.03 -11.93
C PHE A 208 -20.85 -18.08 -12.85
N PHE A 209 -20.19 -16.95 -13.12
CA PHE A 209 -18.90 -16.91 -13.83
C PHE A 209 -17.69 -17.09 -12.90
N LYS A 210 -17.88 -17.14 -11.58
CA LYS A 210 -16.79 -17.14 -10.60
C LYS A 210 -15.75 -18.22 -10.89
N SER A 211 -16.20 -19.48 -11.05
CA SER A 211 -15.30 -20.62 -11.27
C SER A 211 -14.42 -20.43 -12.52
N TYR A 212 -15.03 -19.96 -13.61
CA TYR A 212 -14.32 -19.71 -14.87
C TYR A 212 -13.28 -18.58 -14.73
N VAL A 213 -13.69 -17.48 -14.11
CA VAL A 213 -12.82 -16.30 -13.90
C VAL A 213 -11.65 -16.64 -12.98
N MET A 214 -11.90 -17.37 -11.89
CA MET A 214 -10.86 -17.79 -10.95
C MET A 214 -9.87 -18.75 -11.62
N LYS A 215 -10.34 -19.68 -12.45
CA LYS A 215 -9.46 -20.53 -13.24
C LYS A 215 -8.57 -19.72 -14.18
N MET A 216 -9.14 -18.74 -14.89
CA MET A 216 -8.34 -17.86 -15.74
C MET A 216 -7.29 -17.07 -14.96
N LEU A 217 -7.64 -16.52 -13.79
CA LEU A 217 -6.69 -15.80 -12.93
C LEU A 217 -5.56 -16.72 -12.44
N SER A 218 -5.86 -17.98 -12.13
CA SER A 218 -4.84 -18.94 -11.69
C SER A 218 -3.76 -19.19 -12.76
N GLU A 219 -4.10 -19.04 -14.03
CA GLU A 219 -3.19 -19.22 -15.16
C GLU A 219 -2.41 -17.93 -15.54
N ILE A 220 -2.77 -16.77 -14.96
CA ILE A 220 -2.07 -15.51 -15.24
C ILE A 220 -0.73 -15.50 -14.50
N ASN A 221 0.32 -15.27 -15.26
CA ASN A 221 1.65 -15.00 -14.73
C ASN A 221 1.84 -13.47 -14.68
N PHE A 222 1.69 -12.88 -13.49
CA PHE A 222 1.88 -11.45 -13.27
C PHE A 222 3.36 -11.09 -13.41
N MET A 223 3.65 -9.92 -14.00
CA MET A 223 5.01 -9.37 -14.07
C MET A 223 5.40 -8.70 -12.74
N GLN A 224 4.42 -8.33 -11.94
CA GLN A 224 4.57 -7.64 -10.65
C GLN A 224 3.84 -8.46 -9.59
N ASN A 225 4.54 -8.94 -8.60
CA ASN A 225 4.03 -9.95 -7.68
C ASN A 225 3.81 -9.44 -6.26
N PHE A 226 4.65 -8.51 -5.77
CA PHE A 226 4.61 -8.03 -4.38
C PHE A 226 4.52 -9.20 -3.38
N GLU A 227 5.46 -10.12 -3.43
CA GLU A 227 5.45 -11.40 -2.69
C GLU A 227 5.69 -11.20 -1.19
N ASN A 228 4.73 -10.60 -0.48
CA ASN A 228 4.83 -10.34 0.96
C ASN A 228 4.94 -11.62 1.79
N ASP A 229 4.24 -12.68 1.37
CA ASP A 229 4.32 -14.01 1.97
C ASP A 229 5.74 -14.59 1.95
N LYS A 230 6.52 -14.30 0.93
CA LYS A 230 7.93 -14.74 0.86
C LYS A 230 8.86 -13.79 1.62
N LYS A 231 8.57 -12.50 1.64
CA LYS A 231 9.43 -11.46 2.23
C LYS A 231 9.32 -11.36 3.74
N ILE A 232 8.13 -11.60 4.29
CA ILE A 232 7.84 -11.37 5.71
C ILE A 232 8.73 -12.18 6.65
N ALA A 233 9.12 -13.40 6.26
CA ALA A 233 10.03 -14.24 7.04
C ALA A 233 11.41 -13.60 7.24
N GLY A 234 11.86 -12.77 6.28
CA GLY A 234 13.12 -12.03 6.35
C GLY A 234 13.06 -10.73 7.17
N LEU A 235 11.88 -10.30 7.59
CA LEU A 235 11.71 -9.05 8.33
C LEU A 235 12.28 -9.17 9.74
N LYS A 236 13.31 -8.37 10.04
CA LYS A 236 13.96 -8.30 11.36
C LYS A 236 13.51 -7.08 12.17
N THR A 237 12.93 -6.09 11.50
CA THR A 237 12.37 -4.87 12.11
C THR A 237 11.10 -5.23 12.89
N LYS A 238 10.90 -4.62 14.07
CA LYS A 238 9.62 -4.77 14.81
C LYS A 238 8.47 -4.35 13.90
N ALA A 239 7.43 -5.15 13.84
CA ALA A 239 6.29 -4.88 12.97
C ALA A 239 4.95 -5.13 13.64
N LEU A 240 3.99 -4.25 13.31
CA LEU A 240 2.57 -4.43 13.58
C LEU A 240 1.88 -4.82 12.29
N ILE A 241 1.17 -5.94 12.31
CA ILE A 241 0.19 -6.32 11.29
C ILE A 241 -1.18 -6.05 11.87
N ILE A 242 -1.96 -5.15 11.25
CA ILE A 242 -3.28 -4.77 11.74
C ILE A 242 -4.32 -4.85 10.64
N HIS A 243 -5.46 -5.47 10.94
CA HIS A 243 -6.50 -5.76 9.95
C HIS A 243 -7.89 -5.74 10.59
N SER A 244 -8.88 -5.23 9.85
CA SER A 244 -10.29 -5.33 10.23
C SER A 244 -10.91 -6.63 9.73
N LYS A 245 -11.70 -7.31 10.56
CA LYS A 245 -12.52 -8.46 10.12
C LYS A 245 -13.55 -8.08 9.07
N ASN A 246 -13.99 -6.82 9.06
CA ASN A 246 -14.98 -6.29 8.13
C ASN A 246 -14.37 -5.78 6.81
N ASP A 247 -13.08 -6.04 6.58
CA ASP A 247 -12.44 -5.74 5.31
C ASP A 247 -12.94 -6.72 4.23
N LEU A 248 -13.84 -6.25 3.37
CA LEU A 248 -14.42 -7.04 2.29
C LEU A 248 -13.55 -7.09 1.03
N LYS A 249 -12.47 -6.29 0.96
CA LYS A 249 -11.55 -6.27 -0.20
C LYS A 249 -10.36 -7.17 -0.01
N ILE A 250 -9.76 -7.14 1.17
CA ILE A 250 -8.63 -8.00 1.56
C ILE A 250 -9.05 -8.76 2.81
N PRO A 251 -9.18 -10.10 2.77
CA PRO A 251 -9.58 -10.88 3.93
C PRO A 251 -8.55 -10.78 5.06
N TYR A 252 -9.00 -10.60 6.29
CA TYR A 252 -8.13 -10.54 7.47
C TYR A 252 -7.26 -11.80 7.65
N LYS A 253 -7.68 -12.94 7.10
CA LYS A 253 -6.89 -14.18 7.03
C LYS A 253 -5.52 -13.99 6.37
N THR A 254 -5.38 -12.97 5.52
CA THR A 254 -4.09 -12.57 4.96
C THR A 254 -3.13 -12.08 6.06
N ALA A 255 -3.63 -11.32 7.02
CA ALA A 255 -2.84 -10.85 8.16
C ALA A 255 -2.43 -12.02 9.08
N GLU A 256 -3.34 -12.96 9.33
CA GLU A 256 -3.06 -14.19 10.09
C GLU A 256 -1.98 -15.02 9.40
N LEU A 257 -2.07 -15.20 8.07
CA LEU A 257 -1.05 -15.89 7.28
C LEU A 257 0.31 -15.19 7.39
N LEU A 258 0.37 -13.89 7.18
CA LEU A 258 1.64 -13.14 7.25
C LEU A 258 2.26 -13.24 8.66
N HIS A 259 1.44 -13.15 9.71
CA HIS A 259 1.91 -13.35 11.08
C HIS A 259 2.43 -14.78 11.32
N SER A 260 1.74 -15.81 10.81
CA SER A 260 2.19 -17.19 10.95
C SER A 260 3.55 -17.46 10.30
N LEU A 261 3.86 -16.72 9.22
CA LEU A 261 5.17 -16.80 8.53
C LEU A 261 6.27 -16.02 9.27
N ASN A 262 5.91 -15.07 10.14
CA ASN A 262 6.83 -14.39 11.04
C ASN A 262 6.16 -14.08 12.40
N PRO A 263 6.14 -15.04 13.34
CA PRO A 263 5.50 -14.86 14.65
C PRO A 263 6.13 -13.79 15.55
N LYS A 264 7.25 -13.18 15.14
CA LYS A 264 7.86 -12.04 15.85
C LYS A 264 7.13 -10.72 15.60
N THR A 265 6.21 -10.67 14.64
CA THR A 265 5.35 -9.52 14.40
C THR A 265 4.25 -9.44 15.47
N LYS A 266 3.76 -8.25 15.79
CA LYS A 266 2.51 -8.08 16.55
C LYS A 266 1.34 -8.20 15.58
N LEU A 267 0.36 -9.07 15.85
CA LEU A 267 -0.88 -9.17 15.09
C LEU A 267 -2.03 -8.56 15.89
N VAL A 268 -2.82 -7.72 15.23
CA VAL A 268 -4.08 -7.19 15.76
C VAL A 268 -5.16 -7.38 14.70
N ILE A 269 -6.23 -8.07 15.10
CA ILE A 269 -7.45 -8.23 14.28
C ILE A 269 -8.58 -7.49 15.00
N SER A 270 -9.06 -6.41 14.38
CA SER A 270 -10.16 -5.60 14.92
C SER A 270 -11.51 -6.10 14.45
N GLU A 271 -12.50 -6.09 15.33
CA GLU A 271 -13.92 -6.29 14.98
C GLU A 271 -14.53 -5.04 14.33
N GLU A 272 -13.86 -3.90 14.47
CA GLU A 272 -14.29 -2.61 13.93
C GLU A 272 -13.58 -2.27 12.64
N GLY A 273 -14.09 -1.25 11.95
CA GLY A 273 -13.47 -0.69 10.76
C GLY A 273 -13.83 -1.38 9.47
N SER A 274 -13.15 -0.97 8.42
CA SER A 274 -13.32 -1.50 7.06
C SER A 274 -12.09 -1.17 6.21
N HIS A 275 -12.12 -1.56 4.92
CA HIS A 275 -11.06 -1.17 3.97
C HIS A 275 -11.07 0.33 3.59
N GLU A 276 -12.05 1.12 4.00
CA GLU A 276 -12.21 2.50 3.48
C GLU A 276 -11.63 3.59 4.39
N SER A 277 -11.45 3.30 5.68
CA SER A 277 -10.86 4.22 6.67
C SER A 277 -9.80 3.50 7.51
N ASN A 278 -9.08 4.23 8.35
CA ASN A 278 -8.12 3.66 9.28
C ASN A 278 -8.14 4.29 10.68
N ASP A 279 -9.11 5.13 10.97
CA ASP A 279 -9.33 5.71 12.31
C ASP A 279 -9.58 4.64 13.38
N TRP A 280 -10.22 3.54 13.00
CA TRP A 280 -10.47 2.37 13.85
C TRP A 280 -9.19 1.71 14.41
N CYS A 281 -8.03 1.94 13.82
CA CYS A 281 -6.77 1.31 14.23
C CYS A 281 -5.86 2.25 15.03
N PHE A 282 -6.23 3.50 15.27
CA PHE A 282 -5.32 4.49 15.83
C PHE A 282 -4.86 4.12 17.25
N GLU A 283 -5.72 3.63 18.12
CA GLU A 283 -5.35 3.20 19.47
C GLU A 283 -4.27 2.10 19.45
N GLU A 284 -4.46 1.07 18.60
CA GLU A 284 -3.51 -0.03 18.49
C GLU A 284 -2.19 0.39 17.84
N VAL A 285 -2.26 1.33 16.90
CA VAL A 285 -1.07 1.94 16.30
C VAL A 285 -0.32 2.77 17.35
N GLU A 286 -1.01 3.58 18.16
CA GLU A 286 -0.42 4.35 19.25
C GLU A 286 0.29 3.44 20.26
N ASN A 287 -0.37 2.39 20.71
CA ASN A 287 0.20 1.38 21.61
C ASN A 287 1.47 0.74 21.03
N PHE A 288 1.46 0.44 19.73
CA PHE A 288 2.64 -0.09 19.05
C PHE A 288 3.76 0.96 18.99
N LEU A 289 3.46 2.20 18.62
CA LEU A 289 4.42 3.29 18.53
C LEU A 289 5.09 3.57 19.88
N HIS A 290 4.33 3.57 20.98
CA HIS A 290 4.86 3.72 22.34
C HIS A 290 5.82 2.56 22.69
N SER A 291 5.46 1.32 22.36
CA SER A 291 6.32 0.14 22.60
C SER A 291 7.68 0.19 21.89
N LEU A 292 7.78 0.99 20.81
CA LEU A 292 9.04 1.22 20.12
C LEU A 292 9.95 2.22 20.85
N SER A 293 9.40 3.03 21.74
CA SER A 293 10.13 4.08 22.48
C SER A 293 10.72 3.56 23.80
N GLU A 294 10.08 2.58 24.45
CA GLU A 294 10.47 2.04 25.75
C GLU A 294 11.76 1.21 25.75
N VAL A 295 12.26 0.80 24.58
CA VAL A 295 13.46 -0.08 24.46
C VAL A 295 14.79 0.68 24.60
N VAL A 296 14.78 2.00 24.78
CA VAL A 296 16.01 2.82 24.92
C VAL A 296 16.48 2.94 26.37
N ALA A 297 15.72 2.43 27.33
CA ALA A 297 15.99 2.59 28.78
C ALA A 297 16.62 1.35 29.46
N LYS A 298 17.31 0.46 28.69
CA LYS A 298 18.10 -0.64 29.27
C LYS A 298 19.50 -0.69 28.71
#